data_e6df8a3685a8919a5c948aa154ddeb3d
#
_entry.id   e6df8a3685a8919a5c948aa154ddeb3d
#
_cell.length_a   1.000
_cell.length_b   1.000
_cell.length_c   1.000
_cell.angle_alpha   90.00
_cell.angle_beta   90.00
_cell.angle_gamma   90.00
#
_symmetry.space_group_name_H-M   'P 1'
#
loop_
_entity.id
_entity.type
_entity.pdbx_description
1 polymer ?
#
loop_
_entity_poly.entity_id
_entity_poly.type
_entity_poly.pdbx_seq_one_letter_code
_entity_poly.pdbx_strand_id
1 'polypeptide(L)'
;MKPLFVFLFGVSSVMGAVFNTPGDKMLARYFQAETDRLAADSLADVKTLEDWNARKDRYRREMHEMLGLDPAPKRTPLKATVTGKVDHEEFEVWKLHYQSIPRLYVTANLYVPTGLKKPAPAILYVCGHGKVKKDGVSYGNKVHYQHHGIWFARHGYVCLTIDTLQLGEIEGIHHGTYNHDMWWWNSRGYSSASVEAWNSIRALDYLETLDFVDKNRFGVTGRSGGGAYSWWISVLDERIKVSAPVAGITSLKNHVYAGFQNSGRLAHGVVEGHCDSMFHVNTYRWDFDHIAALVAPRPLMILNTDDDRIFPLDGVTDVFNGVRRIYDLHGQRNKLGLTIVPGGHSDTQPLQVPAFNWFNRHLKGEEGPITVAAVKLFEPEQLKVFNELPADSINADIQET
;
A
#
# COMPACT_ATOMS: atom_id res chain seq x y z
N MET A 1 -3.54 26.65 59.71
CA MET A 1 -2.77 26.93 58.49
C MET A 1 -2.06 25.63 58.06
N LYS A 2 -2.56 24.95 57.02
CA LYS A 2 -1.89 23.77 56.44
C LYS A 2 -1.13 24.23 55.20
N PRO A 3 0.13 23.82 54.98
CA PRO A 3 0.87 24.21 53.78
C PRO A 3 0.32 23.44 52.56
N LEU A 4 0.03 24.19 51.50
CA LEU A 4 -0.34 23.70 50.20
C LEU A 4 0.92 23.30 49.44
N PHE A 5 1.16 22.01 49.27
CA PHE A 5 2.23 21.51 48.40
C PHE A 5 1.73 21.59 46.94
N VAL A 6 2.23 22.55 46.18
CA VAL A 6 2.07 22.62 44.73
C VAL A 6 3.10 21.66 44.11
N PHE A 7 2.61 20.53 43.57
CA PHE A 7 3.40 19.68 42.69
C PHE A 7 3.47 20.34 41.31
N LEU A 8 4.59 20.96 41.02
CA LEU A 8 4.95 21.32 39.65
C LEU A 8 5.28 20.04 38.90
N PHE A 9 4.33 19.57 38.06
CA PHE A 9 4.61 18.60 37.01
C PHE A 9 5.48 19.33 35.96
N GLY A 10 6.78 19.10 36.02
CA GLY A 10 7.67 19.45 34.93
C GLY A 10 7.29 18.64 33.70
N VAL A 11 6.67 19.28 32.72
CA VAL A 11 6.55 18.76 31.37
C VAL A 11 7.97 18.76 30.81
N SER A 12 8.67 17.63 30.92
CA SER A 12 9.87 17.40 30.15
C SER A 12 9.46 17.34 28.69
N SER A 13 9.52 18.50 28.02
CA SER A 13 9.61 18.51 26.57
C SER A 13 10.85 17.73 26.20
N VAL A 14 10.67 16.50 25.75
CA VAL A 14 11.71 15.77 25.03
C VAL A 14 11.93 16.57 23.74
N MET A 15 12.80 17.56 23.82
CA MET A 15 13.38 18.19 22.63
C MET A 15 14.08 17.05 21.90
N GLY A 16 13.53 16.64 20.76
CA GLY A 16 14.18 15.69 19.90
C GLY A 16 15.62 16.13 19.69
N ALA A 17 16.58 15.27 20.02
CA ALA A 17 17.98 15.56 19.87
C ALA A 17 18.23 15.98 18.43
N VAL A 18 18.67 17.22 18.23
CA VAL A 18 19.09 17.70 16.91
C VAL A 18 20.40 16.99 16.58
N PHE A 19 20.33 15.95 15.77
CA PHE A 19 21.50 15.22 15.30
C PHE A 19 22.30 16.11 14.34
N ASN A 20 23.25 16.84 14.86
CA ASN A 20 24.10 17.73 14.08
C ASN A 20 25.59 17.57 14.46
N THR A 21 25.94 16.39 14.96
CA THR A 21 27.31 16.05 15.27
C THR A 21 28.12 15.82 13.98
N PRO A 22 29.46 15.87 14.05
CA PRO A 22 30.32 15.47 12.95
C PRO A 22 30.01 14.05 12.41
N GLY A 23 29.65 13.12 13.32
CA GLY A 23 29.23 11.76 12.96
C GLY A 23 27.95 11.72 12.15
N ASP A 24 26.92 12.48 12.57
CA ASP A 24 25.65 12.56 11.83
C ASP A 24 25.85 13.11 10.42
N LYS A 25 26.68 14.15 10.28
CA LYS A 25 27.00 14.73 8.97
C LYS A 25 27.79 13.77 8.08
N MET A 26 28.64 12.96 8.66
CA MET A 26 29.37 11.93 7.92
C MET A 26 28.44 10.82 7.46
N LEU A 27 27.56 10.37 8.32
CA LEU A 27 26.55 9.35 7.99
C LEU A 27 25.57 9.84 6.92
N ALA A 28 25.10 11.10 7.00
CA ALA A 28 24.25 11.72 6.00
C ALA A 28 24.93 11.75 4.63
N ARG A 29 26.21 12.15 4.56
CA ARG A 29 26.98 12.14 3.31
C ARG A 29 27.17 10.73 2.74
N TYR A 30 27.36 9.75 3.60
CA TYR A 30 27.44 8.35 3.21
C TYR A 30 26.13 7.88 2.57
N PHE A 31 24.98 8.09 3.23
CA PHE A 31 23.67 7.72 2.69
C PHE A 31 23.32 8.46 1.39
N GLN A 32 23.68 9.75 1.30
CA GLN A 32 23.52 10.49 0.07
C GLN A 32 24.32 9.87 -1.08
N ALA A 33 25.62 9.64 -0.87
CA ALA A 33 26.48 9.04 -1.89
C ALA A 33 26.00 7.63 -2.30
N GLU A 34 25.56 6.81 -1.34
CA GLU A 34 25.07 5.46 -1.63
C GLU A 34 23.73 5.50 -2.41
N THR A 35 22.80 6.37 -2.04
CA THR A 35 21.51 6.49 -2.75
C THR A 35 21.68 7.13 -4.13
N ASP A 36 22.58 8.10 -4.28
CA ASP A 36 22.90 8.68 -5.59
C ASP A 36 23.51 7.60 -6.54
N ARG A 37 24.40 6.73 -5.99
CA ARG A 37 24.97 5.61 -6.75
C ARG A 37 23.88 4.59 -7.13
N LEU A 38 23.01 4.22 -6.21
CA LEU A 38 21.90 3.31 -6.48
C LEU A 38 20.96 3.84 -7.56
N ALA A 39 20.62 5.13 -7.51
CA ALA A 39 19.81 5.77 -8.54
C ALA A 39 20.50 5.79 -9.93
N ALA A 40 21.82 6.03 -9.96
CA ALA A 40 22.58 6.02 -11.19
C ALA A 40 22.70 4.62 -11.80
N ASP A 41 22.82 3.59 -10.97
CA ASP A 41 22.97 2.20 -11.38
C ASP A 41 21.61 1.53 -11.71
N SER A 42 20.48 2.12 -11.25
CA SER A 42 19.16 1.52 -11.41
C SER A 42 18.79 1.33 -12.87
N LEU A 43 18.54 0.06 -13.26
CA LEU A 43 18.23 -0.35 -14.63
C LEU A 43 19.25 0.15 -15.68
N ALA A 44 20.44 0.56 -15.25
CA ALA A 44 21.44 1.18 -16.14
C ALA A 44 21.97 0.20 -17.21
N ASP A 45 21.95 -1.08 -16.94
CA ASP A 45 22.35 -2.18 -17.83
C ASP A 45 21.24 -2.67 -18.77
N VAL A 46 20.02 -2.13 -18.65
CA VAL A 46 18.89 -2.45 -19.53
C VAL A 46 18.80 -1.42 -20.65
N LYS A 47 19.21 -1.80 -21.86
CA LYS A 47 19.23 -0.91 -23.04
C LYS A 47 18.19 -1.32 -24.08
N THR A 48 17.85 -2.61 -24.13
CA THR A 48 16.94 -3.19 -25.11
C THR A 48 15.84 -4.00 -24.43
N LEU A 49 14.78 -4.32 -25.17
CA LEU A 49 13.72 -5.22 -24.69
C LEU A 49 14.27 -6.63 -24.41
N GLU A 50 15.28 -7.06 -25.15
CA GLU A 50 15.95 -8.34 -24.92
C GLU A 50 16.67 -8.35 -23.58
N ASP A 51 17.42 -7.28 -23.26
CA ASP A 51 18.06 -7.11 -21.94
C ASP A 51 17.05 -7.21 -20.81
N TRP A 52 15.91 -6.53 -20.94
CA TRP A 52 14.83 -6.56 -19.98
C TRP A 52 14.26 -7.98 -19.82
N ASN A 53 13.90 -8.61 -20.93
CA ASN A 53 13.33 -9.97 -20.91
C ASN A 53 14.27 -11.01 -20.33
N ALA A 54 15.58 -10.87 -20.52
CA ALA A 54 16.58 -11.76 -19.94
C ALA A 54 16.69 -11.62 -18.40
N ARG A 55 16.26 -10.50 -17.82
CA ARG A 55 16.46 -10.17 -16.40
C ARG A 55 15.18 -10.14 -15.56
N LYS A 56 14.03 -9.79 -16.14
CA LYS A 56 12.77 -9.56 -15.40
C LYS A 56 12.34 -10.70 -14.47
N ASP A 57 12.55 -11.95 -14.88
CA ASP A 57 12.17 -13.11 -14.08
C ASP A 57 13.12 -13.32 -12.89
N ARG A 58 14.40 -12.97 -13.06
CA ARG A 58 15.36 -12.90 -11.96
C ARG A 58 14.96 -11.79 -11.00
N TYR A 59 14.66 -10.59 -11.49
CA TYR A 59 14.22 -9.47 -10.67
C TYR A 59 12.95 -9.79 -9.88
N ARG A 60 11.99 -10.51 -10.46
CA ARG A 60 10.81 -10.96 -9.72
C ARG A 60 11.18 -11.90 -8.57
N ARG A 61 12.07 -12.85 -8.79
CA ARG A 61 12.53 -13.75 -7.70
C ARG A 61 13.25 -12.96 -6.61
N GLU A 62 14.16 -12.07 -6.99
CA GLU A 62 14.86 -11.18 -6.06
C GLU A 62 13.87 -10.32 -5.24
N MET A 63 12.77 -9.86 -5.86
CA MET A 63 11.70 -9.14 -5.15
C MET A 63 10.97 -10.04 -4.14
N HIS A 64 10.65 -11.26 -4.50
CA HIS A 64 10.06 -12.23 -3.58
C HIS A 64 11.00 -12.51 -2.39
N GLU A 65 12.28 -12.68 -2.64
CA GLU A 65 13.30 -12.88 -1.61
C GLU A 65 13.41 -11.68 -0.68
N MET A 66 13.53 -10.46 -1.23
CA MET A 66 13.62 -9.21 -0.45
C MET A 66 12.38 -8.94 0.41
N LEU A 67 11.23 -9.45 0.01
CA LEU A 67 9.99 -9.40 0.81
C LEU A 67 9.83 -10.62 1.74
N GLY A 68 10.78 -11.56 1.79
CA GLY A 68 10.65 -12.77 2.60
C GLY A 68 9.54 -13.72 2.13
N LEU A 69 9.20 -13.67 0.83
CA LEU A 69 8.19 -14.51 0.18
C LEU A 69 8.80 -15.62 -0.71
N ASP A 70 10.09 -15.87 -0.56
CA ASP A 70 10.79 -17.00 -1.18
C ASP A 70 11.54 -17.80 -0.10
N PRO A 71 11.05 -19.01 0.29
CA PRO A 71 9.84 -19.67 -0.25
C PRO A 71 8.53 -18.97 0.19
N ALA A 72 7.55 -18.92 -0.72
CA ALA A 72 6.24 -18.37 -0.41
C ALA A 72 5.52 -19.19 0.68
N PRO A 73 4.73 -18.56 1.57
CA PRO A 73 3.91 -19.28 2.53
C PRO A 73 2.99 -20.27 1.82
N LYS A 74 2.75 -21.41 2.46
CA LYS A 74 1.84 -22.42 1.91
C LYS A 74 0.42 -21.86 1.80
N ARG A 75 -0.21 -22.00 0.63
CA ARG A 75 -1.64 -21.70 0.50
C ARG A 75 -2.47 -22.69 1.29
N THR A 76 -3.10 -22.19 2.34
CA THR A 76 -4.04 -22.96 3.19
C THR A 76 -5.47 -22.55 2.84
N PRO A 77 -6.51 -23.29 3.25
CA PRO A 77 -7.90 -22.88 3.08
C PRO A 77 -8.13 -21.48 3.67
N LEU A 78 -8.75 -20.60 2.89
CA LEU A 78 -9.03 -19.21 3.29
C LEU A 78 -9.98 -19.11 4.49
N LYS A 79 -10.84 -20.10 4.72
CA LYS A 79 -11.90 -20.06 5.73
C LYS A 79 -12.67 -18.74 5.69
N ALA A 80 -12.94 -18.26 4.47
CA ALA A 80 -13.64 -17.00 4.26
C ALA A 80 -15.05 -17.09 4.83
N THR A 81 -15.42 -16.10 5.65
CA THR A 81 -16.71 -16.05 6.33
C THR A 81 -17.32 -14.67 6.15
N VAL A 82 -18.54 -14.64 5.59
CA VAL A 82 -19.37 -13.44 5.56
C VAL A 82 -20.13 -13.35 6.88
N THR A 83 -19.85 -12.34 7.69
CA THR A 83 -20.44 -12.14 9.01
C THR A 83 -21.73 -11.31 8.97
N GLY A 84 -21.99 -10.65 7.85
CA GLY A 84 -23.21 -9.87 7.65
C GLY A 84 -23.15 -9.10 6.32
N LYS A 85 -24.28 -8.49 5.99
CA LYS A 85 -24.43 -7.65 4.80
C LYS A 85 -25.07 -6.32 5.17
N VAL A 86 -24.79 -5.30 4.36
CA VAL A 86 -25.47 -4.02 4.37
C VAL A 86 -26.03 -3.81 2.97
N ASP A 87 -27.34 -3.65 2.88
CA ASP A 87 -28.03 -3.46 1.60
C ASP A 87 -28.08 -1.97 1.23
N HIS A 88 -27.87 -1.69 -0.04
CA HIS A 88 -28.10 -0.40 -0.68
C HIS A 88 -28.82 -0.65 -2.04
N GLU A 89 -29.57 0.33 -2.52
CA GLU A 89 -30.34 0.17 -3.78
C GLU A 89 -29.49 -0.20 -5.01
N GLU A 90 -28.24 0.28 -5.05
CA GLU A 90 -27.32 0.10 -6.18
C GLU A 90 -26.29 -1.02 -5.97
N PHE A 91 -26.04 -1.43 -4.72
CA PHE A 91 -25.03 -2.44 -4.37
C PHE A 91 -25.29 -3.06 -2.99
N GLU A 92 -24.61 -4.16 -2.68
CA GLU A 92 -24.51 -4.72 -1.32
C GLU A 92 -23.10 -4.57 -0.79
N VAL A 93 -22.93 -4.44 0.52
CA VAL A 93 -21.64 -4.55 1.20
C VAL A 93 -21.60 -5.82 2.03
N TRP A 94 -20.73 -6.76 1.69
CA TRP A 94 -20.52 -7.97 2.48
C TRP A 94 -19.39 -7.73 3.47
N LYS A 95 -19.70 -7.84 4.74
CA LYS A 95 -18.71 -7.80 5.83
C LYS A 95 -18.12 -9.19 5.96
N LEU A 96 -16.81 -9.32 5.75
CA LEU A 96 -16.19 -10.64 5.74
C LEU A 96 -14.78 -10.62 6.32
N HIS A 97 -14.32 -11.79 6.71
CA HIS A 97 -12.91 -12.04 6.96
C HIS A 97 -12.46 -13.32 6.25
N TYR A 98 -11.17 -13.43 6.03
CA TYR A 98 -10.51 -14.65 5.60
C TYR A 98 -9.19 -14.84 6.35
N GLN A 99 -8.63 -16.06 6.32
CA GLN A 99 -7.31 -16.34 6.87
C GLN A 99 -6.28 -16.44 5.73
N SER A 100 -5.29 -15.55 5.74
CA SER A 100 -4.21 -15.58 4.74
C SER A 100 -3.21 -16.72 5.01
N ILE A 101 -2.92 -16.97 6.27
CA ILE A 101 -2.36 -18.20 6.84
C ILE A 101 -3.24 -18.60 8.04
N PRO A 102 -3.10 -19.81 8.61
CA PRO A 102 -3.91 -20.22 9.74
C PRO A 102 -3.86 -19.21 10.91
N ARG A 103 -5.01 -18.73 11.35
CA ARG A 103 -5.21 -17.78 12.46
C ARG A 103 -4.74 -16.34 12.18
N LEU A 104 -4.22 -16.03 11.01
CA LEU A 104 -3.99 -14.65 10.57
C LEU A 104 -5.22 -14.17 9.79
N TYR A 105 -6.04 -13.37 10.45
CA TYR A 105 -7.31 -12.89 9.92
C TYR A 105 -7.15 -11.57 9.17
N VAL A 106 -7.72 -11.50 7.98
CA VAL A 106 -7.85 -10.28 7.21
C VAL A 106 -9.32 -9.89 7.15
N THR A 107 -9.67 -8.77 7.75
CA THR A 107 -11.02 -8.20 7.69
C THR A 107 -11.20 -7.35 6.44
N ALA A 108 -12.37 -7.44 5.82
CA ALA A 108 -12.66 -6.80 4.56
C ALA A 108 -14.13 -6.41 4.39
N ASN A 109 -14.37 -5.43 3.53
CA ASN A 109 -15.69 -5.12 3.00
C ASN A 109 -15.69 -5.36 1.49
N LEU A 110 -16.57 -6.26 1.01
CA LEU A 110 -16.76 -6.52 -0.41
C LEU A 110 -18.00 -5.78 -0.89
N TYR A 111 -17.79 -4.84 -1.79
CA TYR A 111 -18.86 -4.06 -2.42
C TYR A 111 -19.24 -4.75 -3.73
N VAL A 112 -20.52 -5.16 -3.84
CA VAL A 112 -21.04 -5.97 -4.94
C VAL A 112 -22.18 -5.22 -5.64
N PRO A 113 -22.07 -4.84 -6.92
CA PRO A 113 -23.16 -4.20 -7.64
C PRO A 113 -24.42 -5.05 -7.66
N THR A 114 -25.60 -4.43 -7.52
CA THR A 114 -26.87 -5.13 -7.76
C THR A 114 -27.08 -5.41 -9.25
N GLY A 115 -27.81 -6.48 -9.56
CA GLY A 115 -28.27 -6.76 -10.92
C GLY A 115 -27.18 -7.09 -11.94
N LEU A 116 -26.04 -7.62 -11.53
CA LEU A 116 -24.98 -8.08 -12.43
C LEU A 116 -25.51 -9.15 -13.40
N LYS A 117 -25.42 -8.87 -14.70
CA LYS A 117 -25.83 -9.79 -15.77
C LYS A 117 -24.70 -10.70 -16.27
N LYS A 118 -23.46 -10.36 -15.94
CA LYS A 118 -22.23 -11.08 -16.31
C LYS A 118 -21.17 -10.83 -15.27
N PRO A 119 -20.12 -11.66 -15.17
CA PRO A 119 -19.02 -11.41 -14.26
C PRO A 119 -18.41 -10.02 -14.46
N ALA A 120 -18.23 -9.30 -13.36
CA ALA A 120 -17.72 -7.94 -13.32
C ALA A 120 -16.20 -7.91 -13.11
N PRO A 121 -15.48 -6.90 -13.62
CA PRO A 121 -14.11 -6.67 -13.23
C PRO A 121 -14.03 -6.40 -11.72
N ALA A 122 -12.92 -6.77 -11.08
CA ALA A 122 -12.77 -6.56 -9.65
C ALA A 122 -11.58 -5.67 -9.31
N ILE A 123 -11.76 -4.85 -8.30
CA ILE A 123 -10.73 -3.98 -7.73
C ILE A 123 -10.40 -4.47 -6.33
N LEU A 124 -9.13 -4.75 -6.11
CA LEU A 124 -8.57 -4.87 -4.77
C LEU A 124 -8.17 -3.47 -4.30
N TYR A 125 -8.88 -2.95 -3.30
CA TYR A 125 -8.51 -1.72 -2.64
C TYR A 125 -7.73 -2.05 -1.37
N VAL A 126 -6.44 -1.73 -1.36
CA VAL A 126 -5.55 -1.90 -0.22
C VAL A 126 -5.48 -0.60 0.58
N CYS A 127 -5.79 -0.67 1.87
CA CYS A 127 -5.93 0.51 2.69
C CYS A 127 -4.59 1.14 3.09
N GLY A 128 -4.56 2.47 3.18
CA GLY A 128 -3.51 3.20 3.89
C GLY A 128 -3.77 3.22 5.40
N HIS A 129 -3.10 4.15 6.11
CA HIS A 129 -3.11 4.16 7.58
C HIS A 129 -4.22 5.02 8.22
N GLY A 130 -5.34 5.25 7.51
CA GLY A 130 -6.50 5.93 8.04
C GLY A 130 -7.17 5.08 9.12
N LYS A 131 -7.06 5.50 10.39
CA LYS A 131 -7.68 4.79 11.52
C LYS A 131 -9.11 5.26 11.75
N VAL A 132 -10.03 4.32 12.04
CA VAL A 132 -11.38 4.61 12.50
C VAL A 132 -11.58 3.91 13.84
N LYS A 133 -11.58 4.68 14.92
CA LYS A 133 -11.74 4.20 16.29
C LYS A 133 -12.72 5.08 17.06
N LYS A 134 -13.64 4.45 17.79
CA LYS A 134 -14.64 5.12 18.60
C LYS A 134 -14.81 4.34 19.90
N ASP A 135 -14.76 5.01 21.03
CA ASP A 135 -14.92 4.44 22.37
C ASP A 135 -14.00 3.22 22.64
N GLY A 136 -12.76 3.31 22.17
CA GLY A 136 -11.77 2.24 22.32
C GLY A 136 -11.90 1.09 21.31
N VAL A 137 -12.95 1.03 20.52
CA VAL A 137 -13.21 -0.03 19.52
C VAL A 137 -12.64 0.39 18.17
N SER A 138 -11.82 -0.47 17.55
CA SER A 138 -11.36 -0.28 16.16
C SER A 138 -12.38 -0.85 15.18
N TYR A 139 -12.71 -0.06 14.17
CA TYR A 139 -13.60 -0.46 13.06
C TYR A 139 -12.81 -0.86 11.79
N GLY A 140 -11.49 -0.76 11.88
CA GLY A 140 -10.61 -1.00 10.75
C GLY A 140 -10.45 0.21 9.82
N ASN A 141 -9.34 0.22 9.10
CA ASN A 141 -9.08 1.31 8.16
C ASN A 141 -9.86 1.17 6.85
N LYS A 142 -10.39 -0.02 6.50
CA LYS A 142 -11.34 -0.21 5.39
C LYS A 142 -12.55 0.72 5.47
N VAL A 143 -13.00 1.06 6.69
CA VAL A 143 -14.11 1.99 6.90
C VAL A 143 -13.73 3.42 6.52
N HIS A 144 -12.48 3.83 6.76
CA HIS A 144 -11.98 5.14 6.32
C HIS A 144 -12.07 5.29 4.80
N TYR A 145 -11.80 4.22 4.05
CA TYR A 145 -11.72 4.21 2.59
C TYR A 145 -12.99 3.68 1.89
N GLN A 146 -14.11 3.54 2.61
CA GLN A 146 -15.36 3.00 2.08
C GLN A 146 -15.85 3.68 0.78
N HIS A 147 -15.56 4.97 0.62
CA HIS A 147 -15.99 5.75 -0.54
C HIS A 147 -15.44 5.22 -1.87
N HIS A 148 -14.24 4.62 -1.87
CA HIS A 148 -13.70 3.96 -3.06
C HIS A 148 -14.51 2.71 -3.42
N GLY A 149 -14.78 1.84 -2.44
CA GLY A 149 -15.58 0.64 -2.64
C GLY A 149 -16.98 0.96 -3.17
N ILE A 150 -17.61 1.99 -2.60
CA ILE A 150 -18.92 2.49 -3.01
C ILE A 150 -18.88 2.99 -4.45
N TRP A 151 -17.87 3.82 -4.79
CA TRP A 151 -17.73 4.33 -6.15
C TRP A 151 -17.56 3.21 -7.18
N PHE A 152 -16.68 2.27 -6.91
CA PHE A 152 -16.43 1.13 -7.79
C PHE A 152 -17.68 0.29 -7.99
N ALA A 153 -18.42 -0.02 -6.93
CA ALA A 153 -19.65 -0.81 -7.03
C ALA A 153 -20.73 -0.08 -7.86
N ARG A 154 -20.95 1.21 -7.62
CA ARG A 154 -21.87 2.03 -8.43
C ARG A 154 -21.52 2.06 -9.91
N HIS A 155 -20.25 1.83 -10.24
CA HIS A 155 -19.75 1.82 -11.61
C HIS A 155 -19.51 0.40 -12.16
N GLY A 156 -20.15 -0.61 -11.56
CA GLY A 156 -20.17 -1.98 -12.09
C GLY A 156 -18.87 -2.77 -11.89
N TYR A 157 -18.09 -2.44 -10.88
CA TYR A 157 -16.98 -3.24 -10.40
C TYR A 157 -17.34 -3.95 -9.10
N VAL A 158 -16.84 -5.15 -8.90
CA VAL A 158 -16.74 -5.71 -7.55
C VAL A 158 -15.52 -5.09 -6.88
N CYS A 159 -15.66 -4.58 -5.66
CA CYS A 159 -14.51 -3.99 -4.96
C CYS A 159 -14.32 -4.64 -3.59
N LEU A 160 -13.15 -5.25 -3.37
CA LEU A 160 -12.75 -5.80 -2.08
C LEU A 160 -11.80 -4.80 -1.40
N THR A 161 -12.27 -4.17 -0.34
CA THR A 161 -11.47 -3.28 0.50
C THR A 161 -10.98 -4.05 1.72
N ILE A 162 -9.67 -4.28 1.84
CA ILE A 162 -9.07 -5.03 2.94
C ILE A 162 -8.41 -4.12 3.96
N ASP A 163 -8.49 -4.49 5.23
CA ASP A 163 -7.77 -3.81 6.31
C ASP A 163 -6.27 -4.04 6.21
N THR A 164 -5.51 -3.02 6.57
CA THR A 164 -4.08 -3.11 6.80
C THR A 164 -3.78 -3.92 8.06
N LEU A 165 -2.75 -4.74 8.01
CA LEU A 165 -2.27 -5.55 9.15
C LEU A 165 -2.11 -4.68 10.40
N GLN A 166 -2.67 -5.12 11.53
CA GLN A 166 -2.54 -4.47 12.85
C GLN A 166 -3.10 -3.03 12.95
N LEU A 167 -3.70 -2.52 11.85
CA LEU A 167 -4.45 -1.27 11.80
C LEU A 167 -5.92 -1.49 11.44
N GLY A 168 -6.34 -2.75 11.32
CA GLY A 168 -7.71 -3.20 11.10
C GLY A 168 -8.52 -3.29 12.40
N GLU A 169 -9.52 -4.16 12.41
CA GLU A 169 -10.30 -4.43 13.63
C GLU A 169 -9.46 -5.15 14.69
N ILE A 170 -8.46 -5.93 14.27
CA ILE A 170 -7.47 -6.52 15.16
C ILE A 170 -6.23 -5.63 15.13
N GLU A 171 -5.96 -5.00 16.27
CA GLU A 171 -4.83 -4.08 16.42
C GLU A 171 -3.55 -4.81 16.84
N GLY A 172 -2.39 -4.19 16.59
CA GLY A 172 -1.07 -4.66 17.01
C GLY A 172 0.03 -3.67 16.66
N ILE A 173 1.28 -4.11 16.71
CA ILE A 173 2.44 -3.26 16.41
C ILE A 173 2.72 -3.31 14.89
N HIS A 174 2.20 -2.31 14.17
CA HIS A 174 2.40 -2.18 12.72
C HIS A 174 3.73 -1.51 12.36
N HIS A 175 4.20 -0.57 13.19
CA HIS A 175 5.40 0.23 12.99
C HIS A 175 6.50 -0.16 13.98
N GLY A 176 6.95 -1.41 13.97
CA GLY A 176 7.89 -1.94 14.96
C GLY A 176 9.27 -1.32 14.86
N THR A 177 9.88 -1.27 13.67
CA THR A 177 11.20 -0.66 13.47
C THR A 177 11.12 0.85 13.60
N TYR A 178 10.09 1.47 13.04
CA TYR A 178 9.94 2.92 13.00
C TYR A 178 9.65 3.55 14.38
N ASN A 179 8.73 2.94 15.17
CA ASN A 179 8.24 3.52 16.41
C ASN A 179 8.76 2.84 17.69
N HIS A 180 9.30 1.63 17.59
CA HIS A 180 9.61 0.78 18.75
C HIS A 180 11.01 0.18 18.70
N ASP A 181 11.89 0.65 17.81
CA ASP A 181 13.29 0.19 17.66
C ASP A 181 13.42 -1.34 17.50
N MET A 182 12.41 -1.99 16.94
CA MET A 182 12.36 -3.44 16.72
C MET A 182 13.20 -3.86 15.50
N TRP A 183 14.46 -3.44 15.44
CA TRP A 183 15.39 -3.75 14.34
C TRP A 183 15.65 -5.25 14.16
N TRP A 184 15.37 -6.04 15.19
CA TRP A 184 15.42 -7.49 15.13
C TRP A 184 14.43 -8.11 14.12
N TRP A 185 13.39 -7.38 13.71
CA TRP A 185 12.51 -7.80 12.61
C TRP A 185 13.32 -8.09 11.35
N ASN A 186 14.18 -7.16 10.94
CA ASN A 186 15.03 -7.33 9.75
C ASN A 186 15.98 -8.53 9.89
N SER A 187 16.53 -8.76 11.09
CA SER A 187 17.41 -9.91 11.37
C SER A 187 16.69 -11.26 11.26
N ARG A 188 15.38 -11.28 11.47
CA ARG A 188 14.52 -12.46 11.30
C ARG A 188 13.94 -12.59 9.88
N GLY A 189 14.21 -11.64 8.99
CA GLY A 189 13.58 -11.57 7.68
C GLY A 189 12.09 -11.18 7.73
N TYR A 190 11.61 -10.65 8.87
CA TYR A 190 10.25 -10.16 8.99
C TYR A 190 10.14 -8.73 8.45
N SER A 191 9.08 -8.50 7.69
CA SER A 191 8.63 -7.18 7.28
C SER A 191 7.10 -7.18 7.25
N SER A 192 6.47 -6.11 7.76
CA SER A 192 5.03 -5.94 7.60
C SER A 192 4.63 -5.89 6.11
N ALA A 193 5.52 -5.41 5.23
CA ALA A 193 5.33 -5.46 3.78
C ALA A 193 5.14 -6.88 3.24
N SER A 194 5.88 -7.86 3.77
CA SER A 194 5.74 -9.28 3.40
C SER A 194 4.35 -9.82 3.69
N VAL A 195 3.89 -9.56 4.92
CA VAL A 195 2.57 -10.03 5.38
C VAL A 195 1.45 -9.36 4.60
N GLU A 196 1.56 -8.05 4.36
CA GLU A 196 0.58 -7.30 3.57
C GLU A 196 0.52 -7.76 2.11
N ALA A 197 1.67 -8.02 1.50
CA ALA A 197 1.72 -8.59 0.16
C ALA A 197 1.05 -9.96 0.11
N TRP A 198 1.32 -10.81 1.10
CA TRP A 198 0.68 -12.12 1.20
C TRP A 198 -0.83 -12.02 1.44
N ASN A 199 -1.27 -11.15 2.35
CA ASN A 199 -2.69 -10.87 2.59
C ASN A 199 -3.41 -10.45 1.30
N SER A 200 -2.74 -9.63 0.47
CA SER A 200 -3.27 -9.16 -0.81
C SER A 200 -3.33 -10.27 -1.87
N ILE A 201 -2.31 -11.14 -1.96
CA ILE A 201 -2.34 -12.34 -2.81
C ILE A 201 -3.52 -13.23 -2.43
N ARG A 202 -3.75 -13.45 -1.14
CA ARG A 202 -4.85 -14.26 -0.64
C ARG A 202 -6.23 -13.59 -0.84
N ALA A 203 -6.28 -12.25 -0.87
CA ALA A 203 -7.48 -11.51 -1.28
C ALA A 203 -7.86 -11.79 -2.73
N LEU A 204 -6.87 -11.86 -3.64
CA LEU A 204 -7.11 -12.27 -5.03
C LEU A 204 -7.59 -13.72 -5.12
N ASP A 205 -7.00 -14.63 -4.31
CA ASP A 205 -7.47 -16.01 -4.24
C ASP A 205 -8.96 -16.07 -3.80
N TYR A 206 -9.37 -15.22 -2.86
CA TYR A 206 -10.79 -15.12 -2.46
C TYR A 206 -11.67 -14.60 -3.60
N LEU A 207 -11.26 -13.52 -4.27
CA LEU A 207 -12.02 -12.96 -5.40
C LEU A 207 -12.21 -13.98 -6.52
N GLU A 208 -11.24 -14.85 -6.77
CA GLU A 208 -11.35 -15.93 -7.76
C GLU A 208 -12.40 -17.01 -7.41
N THR A 209 -12.81 -17.11 -6.15
CA THR A 209 -13.87 -18.05 -5.74
C THR A 209 -15.28 -17.56 -6.08
N LEU A 210 -15.42 -16.28 -6.44
CA LEU A 210 -16.72 -15.64 -6.67
C LEU A 210 -17.13 -15.75 -8.14
N ASP A 211 -18.26 -16.39 -8.44
CA ASP A 211 -18.73 -16.63 -9.80
C ASP A 211 -19.12 -15.35 -10.56
N PHE A 212 -19.45 -14.28 -9.83
CA PHE A 212 -19.78 -12.98 -10.38
C PHE A 212 -18.58 -12.07 -10.63
N VAL A 213 -17.35 -12.57 -10.40
CA VAL A 213 -16.08 -11.86 -10.65
C VAL A 213 -15.42 -12.37 -11.93
N ASP A 214 -15.02 -11.45 -12.81
CA ASP A 214 -14.20 -11.78 -13.98
C ASP A 214 -12.72 -11.89 -13.58
N LYS A 215 -12.25 -13.10 -13.50
CA LYS A 215 -10.88 -13.46 -13.06
C LYS A 215 -9.76 -12.93 -13.96
N ASN A 216 -10.10 -12.44 -15.15
CA ASN A 216 -9.15 -11.87 -16.11
C ASN A 216 -9.06 -10.34 -16.02
N ARG A 217 -9.87 -9.69 -15.17
CA ARG A 217 -9.97 -8.24 -15.07
C ARG A 217 -9.83 -7.74 -13.62
N PHE A 218 -8.67 -8.02 -13.00
CA PHE A 218 -8.33 -7.49 -11.69
C PHE A 218 -7.55 -6.19 -11.79
N GLY A 219 -7.93 -5.22 -10.96
CA GLY A 219 -7.17 -4.00 -10.74
C GLY A 219 -6.79 -3.84 -9.28
N VAL A 220 -5.78 -3.02 -9.00
CA VAL A 220 -5.38 -2.66 -7.64
C VAL A 220 -5.14 -1.17 -7.52
N THR A 221 -5.59 -0.61 -6.41
CA THR A 221 -5.30 0.76 -6.00
C THR A 221 -5.31 0.86 -4.48
N GLY A 222 -4.74 1.94 -4.00
CA GLY A 222 -4.72 2.29 -2.60
C GLY A 222 -3.88 3.53 -2.41
N ARG A 223 -3.97 4.16 -1.25
CA ARG A 223 -3.29 5.42 -0.97
C ARG A 223 -2.35 5.29 0.21
N SER A 224 -1.22 6.04 0.20
CA SER A 224 -0.21 6.05 1.27
C SER A 224 0.39 4.66 1.47
N GLY A 225 0.30 4.06 2.66
CA GLY A 225 0.64 2.65 2.85
C GLY A 225 -0.05 1.74 1.84
N GLY A 226 -1.34 1.99 1.54
CA GLY A 226 -2.06 1.29 0.47
C GLY A 226 -1.50 1.54 -0.93
N GLY A 227 -0.94 2.71 -1.17
CA GLY A 227 -0.17 2.97 -2.38
C GLY A 227 1.06 2.05 -2.49
N ALA A 228 1.82 1.89 -1.38
CA ALA A 228 2.94 0.96 -1.31
C ALA A 228 2.48 -0.50 -1.55
N TYR A 229 1.39 -0.93 -0.91
CA TYR A 229 0.85 -2.28 -1.12
C TYR A 229 0.37 -2.50 -2.56
N SER A 230 -0.16 -1.46 -3.21
CA SER A 230 -0.52 -1.52 -4.63
C SER A 230 0.70 -1.82 -5.50
N TRP A 231 1.87 -1.29 -5.17
CA TRP A 231 3.12 -1.63 -5.85
C TRP A 231 3.49 -3.09 -5.62
N TRP A 232 3.53 -3.54 -4.36
CA TRP A 232 3.92 -4.91 -4.04
C TRP A 232 3.05 -5.93 -4.76
N ILE A 233 1.73 -5.83 -4.63
CA ILE A 233 0.83 -6.81 -5.26
C ILE A 233 0.87 -6.76 -6.79
N SER A 234 1.06 -5.59 -7.38
CA SER A 234 1.17 -5.44 -8.84
C SER A 234 2.39 -6.17 -9.40
N VAL A 235 3.48 -6.19 -8.64
CA VAL A 235 4.74 -6.84 -9.05
C VAL A 235 4.71 -8.34 -8.79
N LEU A 236 4.17 -8.74 -7.64
CA LEU A 236 4.21 -10.13 -7.16
C LEU A 236 3.13 -11.01 -7.80
N ASP A 237 2.01 -10.44 -8.24
CA ASP A 237 0.88 -11.21 -8.77
C ASP A 237 0.40 -10.70 -10.15
N GLU A 238 0.64 -11.49 -11.18
CA GLU A 238 0.29 -11.14 -12.57
C GLU A 238 -1.22 -11.19 -12.86
N ARG A 239 -2.05 -11.66 -11.92
CA ARG A 239 -3.50 -11.53 -12.01
C ARG A 239 -3.93 -10.07 -12.01
N ILE A 240 -3.19 -9.19 -11.37
CA ILE A 240 -3.41 -7.74 -11.47
C ILE A 240 -3.10 -7.28 -12.89
N LYS A 241 -4.12 -6.78 -13.59
CA LYS A 241 -4.02 -6.30 -14.97
C LYS A 241 -3.85 -4.80 -15.08
N VAL A 242 -4.34 -4.04 -14.10
CA VAL A 242 -4.27 -2.57 -14.06
C VAL A 242 -3.93 -2.10 -12.66
N SER A 243 -3.02 -1.14 -12.55
CA SER A 243 -2.58 -0.61 -11.26
C SER A 243 -2.65 0.93 -11.25
N ALA A 244 -3.08 1.46 -10.11
CA ALA A 244 -3.13 2.90 -9.87
C ALA A 244 -2.70 3.23 -8.42
N PRO A 245 -1.41 3.07 -8.06
CA PRO A 245 -0.91 3.42 -6.73
C PRO A 245 -0.96 4.94 -6.52
N VAL A 246 -1.45 5.35 -5.34
CA VAL A 246 -1.59 6.77 -4.96
C VAL A 246 -0.68 7.07 -3.78
N ALA A 247 0.29 7.97 -3.97
CA ALA A 247 1.24 8.40 -2.94
C ALA A 247 1.87 7.20 -2.18
N GLY A 248 2.44 6.26 -2.91
CA GLY A 248 2.95 5.00 -2.36
C GLY A 248 4.46 4.85 -2.34
N ILE A 249 5.17 5.45 -3.27
CA ILE A 249 6.63 5.45 -3.34
C ILE A 249 7.17 6.75 -3.92
N THR A 250 8.43 7.03 -3.58
CA THR A 250 9.30 8.02 -4.20
C THR A 250 10.67 7.35 -4.43
N SER A 251 11.71 8.05 -4.93
CA SER A 251 13.05 7.46 -5.06
C SER A 251 13.65 7.10 -3.69
N LEU A 252 14.52 6.10 -3.65
CA LEU A 252 15.17 5.69 -2.40
C LEU A 252 15.94 6.85 -1.74
N LYS A 253 16.54 7.73 -2.51
CA LYS A 253 17.15 8.96 -2.03
C LYS A 253 16.19 9.76 -1.14
N ASN A 254 14.95 9.96 -1.60
CA ASN A 254 13.95 10.69 -0.84
C ASN A 254 13.44 9.89 0.37
N HIS A 255 13.32 8.58 0.27
CA HIS A 255 12.96 7.75 1.41
C HIS A 255 14.01 7.79 2.54
N VAL A 256 15.29 7.93 2.20
CA VAL A 256 16.38 7.88 3.18
C VAL A 256 16.85 9.28 3.57
N TYR A 257 17.00 10.20 2.62
CA TYR A 257 17.71 11.46 2.82
C TYR A 257 16.80 12.69 3.01
N ALA A 258 15.65 12.75 2.35
CA ALA A 258 14.74 13.90 2.47
C ALA A 258 14.15 14.04 3.89
N GLY A 259 13.99 12.94 4.61
CA GLY A 259 13.60 12.96 6.01
C GLY A 259 14.61 13.71 6.89
N PHE A 260 15.89 13.60 6.57
CA PHE A 260 16.94 14.36 7.25
C PHE A 260 16.83 15.87 6.99
N GLN A 261 16.58 16.26 5.74
CA GLN A 261 16.44 17.69 5.38
C GLN A 261 15.21 18.33 6.04
N ASN A 262 14.12 17.58 6.19
CA ASN A 262 12.85 18.10 6.70
C ASN A 262 12.73 18.02 8.23
N SER A 263 13.31 17.03 8.88
CA SER A 263 13.14 16.79 10.32
C SER A 263 14.44 16.92 11.13
N GLY A 264 15.61 16.97 10.49
CA GLY A 264 16.90 16.90 11.15
C GLY A 264 17.19 15.55 11.81
N ARG A 265 16.38 14.51 11.52
CA ARG A 265 16.47 13.19 12.13
C ARG A 265 17.01 12.16 11.13
N LEU A 266 18.31 11.88 11.22
CA LEU A 266 18.87 10.65 10.64
C LEU A 266 18.63 9.40 11.49
N ALA A 267 18.13 9.57 12.72
CA ALA A 267 18.11 8.53 13.74
C ALA A 267 17.43 7.22 13.32
N HIS A 268 16.58 7.27 12.30
CA HIS A 268 15.86 6.09 11.82
C HIS A 268 16.17 5.74 10.36
N GLY A 269 17.01 6.51 9.65
CA GLY A 269 17.34 6.28 8.24
C GLY A 269 16.14 6.32 7.30
N VAL A 270 14.99 6.85 7.78
CA VAL A 270 13.71 6.80 7.12
C VAL A 270 13.01 8.13 7.27
N VAL A 271 12.33 8.59 6.24
CA VAL A 271 11.49 9.79 6.29
C VAL A 271 10.40 9.62 7.34
N GLU A 272 10.17 10.64 8.16
CA GLU A 272 9.07 10.64 9.11
C GLU A 272 7.73 10.42 8.35
N GLY A 273 6.94 9.46 8.83
CA GLY A 273 5.67 9.07 8.20
C GLY A 273 5.75 7.85 7.27
N HIS A 274 6.95 7.38 6.90
CA HIS A 274 7.08 6.09 6.24
C HIS A 274 6.93 4.95 7.25
N CYS A 275 6.08 3.99 6.93
CA CYS A 275 5.92 2.81 7.76
C CYS A 275 6.80 1.65 7.28
N ASP A 276 6.99 0.68 8.16
CA ASP A 276 7.78 -0.52 7.87
C ASP A 276 7.27 -1.28 6.63
N SER A 277 5.99 -1.16 6.30
CA SER A 277 5.37 -1.77 5.13
C SER A 277 5.80 -1.18 3.77
N MET A 278 6.48 -0.05 3.76
CA MET A 278 7.06 0.54 2.54
C MET A 278 8.45 -0.01 2.23
N PHE A 279 9.01 -0.80 3.14
CA PHE A 279 10.36 -1.30 3.02
C PHE A 279 10.40 -2.81 2.89
N HIS A 280 11.36 -3.26 2.15
CA HIS A 280 11.79 -4.63 1.99
C HIS A 280 13.25 -4.74 2.44
N VAL A 281 13.73 -5.94 2.67
CA VAL A 281 15.15 -6.14 2.97
C VAL A 281 15.93 -6.00 1.65
N ASN A 282 16.42 -4.79 1.36
CA ASN A 282 17.00 -4.40 0.06
C ASN A 282 18.42 -4.98 -0.16
N THR A 283 18.52 -6.29 -0.13
CA THR A 283 19.78 -7.05 -0.30
C THR A 283 20.43 -6.81 -1.66
N TYR A 284 19.62 -6.61 -2.69
CA TYR A 284 20.07 -6.40 -4.07
C TYR A 284 20.32 -4.93 -4.40
N ARG A 285 20.07 -4.03 -3.47
CA ARG A 285 20.33 -2.60 -3.60
C ARG A 285 19.61 -1.96 -4.78
N TRP A 286 18.29 -2.13 -4.83
CA TRP A 286 17.43 -1.53 -5.84
C TRP A 286 16.95 -0.13 -5.43
N ASP A 287 16.74 0.74 -6.41
CA ASP A 287 15.87 1.89 -6.25
C ASP A 287 14.42 1.49 -6.60
N PHE A 288 13.46 2.31 -6.27
CA PHE A 288 12.03 2.01 -6.45
C PHE A 288 11.57 1.98 -7.90
N ASP A 289 12.28 2.62 -8.83
CA ASP A 289 12.01 2.49 -10.27
C ASP A 289 12.25 1.05 -10.77
N HIS A 290 13.17 0.32 -10.17
CA HIS A 290 13.41 -1.09 -10.45
C HIS A 290 12.19 -1.94 -10.14
N ILE A 291 11.57 -1.70 -8.97
CA ILE A 291 10.34 -2.37 -8.54
C ILE A 291 9.19 -1.99 -9.48
N ALA A 292 8.99 -0.70 -9.70
CA ALA A 292 7.90 -0.18 -10.51
C ALA A 292 7.97 -0.67 -11.97
N ALA A 293 9.18 -0.85 -12.51
CA ALA A 293 9.40 -1.37 -13.86
C ALA A 293 8.85 -2.80 -14.05
N LEU A 294 8.81 -3.61 -12.99
CA LEU A 294 8.29 -4.99 -13.05
C LEU A 294 6.77 -5.06 -13.32
N VAL A 295 6.06 -3.95 -13.23
CA VAL A 295 4.65 -3.87 -13.67
C VAL A 295 4.52 -3.89 -15.19
N ALA A 296 5.52 -3.38 -15.91
CA ALA A 296 5.49 -3.32 -17.38
C ALA A 296 5.32 -4.70 -18.03
N PRO A 297 4.57 -4.79 -19.14
CA PRO A 297 3.89 -3.72 -19.89
C PRO A 297 2.40 -3.53 -19.48
N ARG A 298 1.99 -3.94 -18.28
CA ARG A 298 0.61 -3.78 -17.81
C ARG A 298 0.31 -2.30 -17.51
N PRO A 299 -0.93 -1.82 -17.70
CA PRO A 299 -1.32 -0.45 -17.42
C PRO A 299 -0.99 -0.03 -15.98
N LEU A 300 -0.23 1.04 -15.85
CA LEU A 300 0.23 1.61 -14.58
C LEU A 300 0.03 3.12 -14.59
N MET A 301 -0.71 3.65 -13.61
CA MET A 301 -0.80 5.09 -13.37
C MET A 301 -0.23 5.43 -12.00
N ILE A 302 0.77 6.28 -11.97
CA ILE A 302 1.35 6.83 -10.74
C ILE A 302 0.59 8.12 -10.42
N LEU A 303 0.06 8.22 -9.19
CA LEU A 303 -0.67 9.41 -8.74
C LEU A 303 -0.02 9.96 -7.48
N ASN A 304 0.21 11.28 -7.46
CA ASN A 304 0.78 11.97 -6.31
C ASN A 304 0.31 13.43 -6.26
N THR A 305 0.64 14.12 -5.17
CA THR A 305 0.46 15.58 -5.05
C THR A 305 1.81 16.29 -5.17
N ASP A 306 1.80 17.59 -5.43
CA ASP A 306 3.00 18.38 -5.64
C ASP A 306 3.70 18.84 -4.35
N ASP A 307 2.99 18.84 -3.21
CA ASP A 307 3.51 19.20 -1.88
C ASP A 307 3.41 18.02 -0.88
N ASP A 308 3.55 16.80 -1.37
CA ASP A 308 3.58 15.61 -0.50
C ASP A 308 4.95 15.49 0.18
N ARG A 309 4.99 15.75 1.49
CA ARG A 309 6.23 15.68 2.27
C ARG A 309 6.69 14.26 2.57
N ILE A 310 5.82 13.27 2.43
CA ILE A 310 6.14 11.86 2.63
C ILE A 310 6.70 11.27 1.33
N PHE A 311 6.12 11.67 0.19
CA PHE A 311 6.53 11.22 -1.14
C PHE A 311 6.90 12.43 -2.02
N PRO A 312 8.07 13.05 -1.79
CA PRO A 312 8.50 14.24 -2.52
C PRO A 312 8.47 14.05 -4.03
N LEU A 313 7.97 15.07 -4.72
CA LEU A 313 7.64 15.02 -6.15
C LEU A 313 8.86 14.73 -7.04
N ASP A 314 10.02 15.25 -6.71
CA ASP A 314 11.26 15.01 -7.47
C ASP A 314 11.57 13.50 -7.56
N GLY A 315 11.50 12.78 -6.44
CA GLY A 315 11.70 11.33 -6.44
C GLY A 315 10.57 10.55 -7.10
N VAL A 316 9.33 11.03 -7.04
CA VAL A 316 8.21 10.43 -7.79
C VAL A 316 8.45 10.56 -9.30
N THR A 317 8.96 11.71 -9.76
CA THR A 317 9.30 11.92 -11.17
C THR A 317 10.53 11.12 -11.59
N ASP A 318 11.51 10.91 -10.70
CA ASP A 318 12.65 10.03 -10.96
C ASP A 318 12.19 8.58 -11.20
N VAL A 319 11.35 8.04 -10.31
CA VAL A 319 10.75 6.70 -10.47
C VAL A 319 9.97 6.61 -11.80
N PHE A 320 9.10 7.59 -12.08
CA PHE A 320 8.37 7.61 -13.36
C PHE A 320 9.29 7.58 -14.57
N ASN A 321 10.36 8.37 -14.58
CA ASN A 321 11.29 8.45 -15.69
C ASN A 321 12.08 7.14 -15.88
N GLY A 322 12.48 6.47 -14.80
CA GLY A 322 13.10 5.15 -14.86
C GLY A 322 12.18 4.10 -15.49
N VAL A 323 10.93 4.04 -14.99
CA VAL A 323 9.90 3.12 -15.48
C VAL A 323 9.52 3.40 -16.93
N ARG A 324 9.43 4.67 -17.32
CA ARG A 324 9.09 5.08 -18.70
C ARG A 324 10.00 4.45 -19.74
N ARG A 325 11.30 4.34 -19.46
CA ARG A 325 12.26 3.69 -20.37
C ARG A 325 11.86 2.25 -20.66
N ILE A 326 11.38 1.52 -19.67
CA ILE A 326 10.97 0.12 -19.86
C ILE A 326 9.67 0.02 -20.67
N TYR A 327 8.70 0.93 -20.43
CA TYR A 327 7.49 0.99 -21.27
C TYR A 327 7.79 1.41 -22.70
N ASP A 328 8.77 2.29 -22.92
CA ASP A 328 9.24 2.66 -24.26
C ASP A 328 9.86 1.44 -25.00
N LEU A 329 10.66 0.62 -24.31
CA LEU A 329 11.21 -0.62 -24.87
C LEU A 329 10.11 -1.61 -25.29
N HIS A 330 9.00 -1.66 -24.56
CA HIS A 330 7.83 -2.46 -24.91
C HIS A 330 6.96 -1.85 -26.01
N GLY A 331 7.21 -0.61 -26.46
CA GLY A 331 6.31 0.12 -27.35
C GLY A 331 4.93 0.39 -26.73
N GLN A 332 4.83 0.42 -25.37
CA GLN A 332 3.56 0.52 -24.63
C GLN A 332 3.49 1.78 -23.75
N ARG A 333 4.07 2.88 -24.24
CA ARG A 333 4.12 4.14 -23.49
C ARG A 333 2.74 4.67 -23.06
N ASN A 334 1.71 4.40 -23.85
CA ASN A 334 0.32 4.77 -23.55
C ASN A 334 -0.28 3.99 -22.36
N LYS A 335 0.40 2.98 -21.89
CA LYS A 335 0.04 2.21 -20.68
C LYS A 335 0.74 2.67 -19.42
N LEU A 336 1.52 3.75 -19.49
CA LEU A 336 2.11 4.40 -18.32
C LEU A 336 1.56 5.82 -18.20
N GLY A 337 0.97 6.14 -17.04
CA GLY A 337 0.45 7.47 -16.71
C GLY A 337 1.13 8.06 -15.48
N LEU A 338 1.17 9.39 -15.42
CA LEU A 338 1.56 10.16 -14.24
C LEU A 338 0.51 11.26 -14.04
N THR A 339 -0.06 11.34 -12.84
CA THR A 339 -0.96 12.43 -12.46
C THR A 339 -0.42 13.10 -11.20
N ILE A 340 -0.16 14.40 -11.31
CA ILE A 340 0.23 15.24 -10.18
C ILE A 340 -0.86 16.30 -9.99
N VAL A 341 -1.32 16.46 -8.76
CA VAL A 341 -2.35 17.46 -8.40
C VAL A 341 -1.85 18.34 -7.25
N PRO A 342 -2.35 19.58 -7.12
CA PRO A 342 -1.95 20.46 -6.02
C PRO A 342 -2.34 19.90 -4.66
N GLY A 343 -1.46 20.07 -3.67
CA GLY A 343 -1.74 19.80 -2.26
C GLY A 343 -0.74 18.89 -1.57
N GLY A 344 -0.93 18.73 -0.26
CA GLY A 344 -0.16 17.83 0.59
C GLY A 344 -0.66 16.39 0.53
N HIS A 345 -0.16 15.56 1.46
CA HIS A 345 -0.52 14.14 1.57
C HIS A 345 -2.01 13.95 1.88
N SER A 346 -2.87 13.86 0.87
CA SER A 346 -4.33 13.81 0.98
C SER A 346 -4.97 12.86 -0.04
N ASP A 347 -6.16 12.37 0.27
CA ASP A 347 -7.02 11.58 -0.63
C ASP A 347 -8.17 12.45 -1.14
N THR A 348 -7.98 13.07 -2.29
CA THR A 348 -8.91 14.06 -2.84
C THR A 348 -9.46 13.62 -4.19
N GLN A 349 -10.60 14.19 -4.58
CA GLN A 349 -11.21 13.90 -5.88
C GLN A 349 -10.27 14.14 -7.08
N PRO A 350 -9.43 15.18 -7.10
CA PRO A 350 -8.45 15.34 -8.18
C PRO A 350 -7.49 14.16 -8.37
N LEU A 351 -7.22 13.37 -7.32
CA LEU A 351 -6.47 12.11 -7.43
C LEU A 351 -7.36 10.92 -7.80
N GLN A 352 -8.58 10.87 -7.22
CA GLN A 352 -9.51 9.74 -7.41
C GLN A 352 -10.02 9.65 -8.85
N VAL A 353 -10.42 10.77 -9.43
CA VAL A 353 -11.01 10.83 -10.79
C VAL A 353 -10.08 10.28 -11.87
N PRO A 354 -8.79 10.66 -11.95
CA PRO A 354 -7.87 10.04 -12.91
C PRO A 354 -7.68 8.54 -12.69
N ALA A 355 -7.62 8.07 -11.43
CA ALA A 355 -7.54 6.65 -11.12
C ALA A 355 -8.77 5.89 -11.63
N PHE A 356 -9.98 6.42 -11.41
CA PHE A 356 -11.23 5.82 -11.87
C PHE A 356 -11.29 5.74 -13.41
N ASN A 357 -10.92 6.82 -14.12
CA ASN A 357 -10.81 6.83 -15.57
C ASN A 357 -9.81 5.80 -16.07
N TRP A 358 -8.68 5.61 -15.36
CA TRP A 358 -7.67 4.62 -15.73
C TRP A 358 -8.22 3.19 -15.70
N PHE A 359 -8.97 2.86 -14.64
CA PHE A 359 -9.63 1.55 -14.55
C PHE A 359 -10.72 1.38 -15.61
N ASN A 360 -11.57 2.38 -15.84
CA ASN A 360 -12.59 2.33 -16.88
C ASN A 360 -11.97 2.05 -18.24
N ARG A 361 -10.95 2.79 -18.61
CA ARG A 361 -10.25 2.61 -19.89
C ARG A 361 -9.65 1.21 -20.03
N HIS A 362 -8.91 0.74 -19.03
CA HIS A 362 -8.07 -0.45 -19.17
C HIS A 362 -8.74 -1.76 -18.74
N LEU A 363 -9.78 -1.74 -17.90
CA LEU A 363 -10.51 -2.94 -17.50
C LEU A 363 -11.85 -3.09 -18.23
N LYS A 364 -12.46 -1.99 -18.68
CA LYS A 364 -13.78 -2.00 -19.31
C LYS A 364 -13.77 -1.53 -20.76
N GLY A 365 -12.71 -0.84 -21.20
CA GLY A 365 -12.67 -0.20 -22.52
C GLY A 365 -13.60 1.01 -22.61
N GLU A 366 -13.94 1.63 -21.50
CA GLU A 366 -14.83 2.77 -21.41
C GLU A 366 -14.03 4.07 -21.30
N GLU A 367 -14.42 5.06 -22.07
CA GLU A 367 -13.88 6.41 -22.00
C GLU A 367 -15.03 7.39 -21.81
N GLY A 368 -14.90 8.28 -20.84
CA GLY A 368 -15.90 9.28 -20.56
C GLY A 368 -15.59 10.06 -19.25
N PRO A 369 -16.25 11.19 -19.06
CA PRO A 369 -16.06 11.99 -17.87
C PRO A 369 -16.61 11.25 -16.64
N ILE A 370 -15.89 11.32 -15.53
CA ILE A 370 -16.41 10.94 -14.22
C ILE A 370 -17.26 12.09 -13.70
N THR A 371 -18.54 11.86 -13.57
CA THR A 371 -19.53 12.89 -13.16
C THR A 371 -19.97 12.75 -11.71
N VAL A 372 -19.68 11.60 -11.07
CA VAL A 372 -20.09 11.31 -9.70
C VAL A 372 -18.85 11.10 -8.84
N ALA A 373 -18.74 11.86 -7.77
CA ALA A 373 -17.64 11.76 -6.82
C ALA A 373 -17.77 10.52 -5.91
N ALA A 374 -16.64 10.05 -5.40
CA ALA A 374 -16.62 9.07 -4.34
C ALA A 374 -17.08 9.68 -3.02
N VAL A 375 -18.07 9.07 -2.36
CA VAL A 375 -18.66 9.57 -1.11
C VAL A 375 -18.80 8.44 -0.09
N LYS A 376 -18.70 8.78 1.19
CA LYS A 376 -19.00 7.84 2.29
C LYS A 376 -20.50 7.84 2.55
N LEU A 377 -21.07 6.67 2.80
CA LEU A 377 -22.51 6.50 3.04
C LEU A 377 -22.83 5.80 4.37
N PHE A 378 -21.88 5.07 4.92
CA PHE A 378 -22.13 4.18 6.07
C PHE A 378 -21.41 4.67 7.32
N GLU A 379 -22.07 4.51 8.45
CA GLU A 379 -21.45 4.66 9.76
C GLU A 379 -20.48 3.49 10.02
N PRO A 380 -19.43 3.70 10.81
CA PRO A 380 -18.41 2.67 11.09
C PRO A 380 -19.00 1.35 11.59
N GLU A 381 -20.03 1.41 12.43
CA GLU A 381 -20.70 0.27 13.04
C GLU A 381 -21.35 -0.65 12.00
N GLN A 382 -21.85 -0.08 10.90
CA GLN A 382 -22.48 -0.83 9.81
C GLN A 382 -21.48 -1.70 9.05
N LEU A 383 -20.21 -1.28 8.98
CA LEU A 383 -19.16 -1.93 8.20
C LEU A 383 -18.23 -2.83 9.04
N LYS A 384 -18.42 -2.88 10.35
CA LYS A 384 -17.65 -3.72 11.26
C LYS A 384 -17.90 -5.21 10.99
N VAL A 385 -16.82 -5.99 10.91
CA VAL A 385 -16.86 -7.42 10.57
C VAL A 385 -17.08 -8.29 11.80
N PHE A 386 -16.31 -8.07 12.88
CA PHE A 386 -16.37 -8.90 14.07
C PHE A 386 -17.28 -8.29 15.14
N ASN A 387 -18.19 -9.10 15.67
CA ASN A 387 -18.86 -8.76 16.94
C ASN A 387 -17.87 -8.95 18.11
N GLU A 388 -17.20 -10.10 18.13
CA GLU A 388 -16.13 -10.44 19.07
C GLU A 388 -14.90 -10.87 18.29
N LEU A 389 -13.71 -10.40 18.69
CA LEU A 389 -12.46 -10.75 18.02
C LEU A 389 -12.15 -12.23 18.20
N PRO A 390 -11.61 -12.91 17.18
CA PRO A 390 -11.27 -14.32 17.26
C PRO A 390 -10.16 -14.56 18.29
N ALA A 391 -10.44 -15.38 19.28
CA ALA A 391 -9.53 -15.65 20.41
C ALA A 391 -8.23 -16.38 19.99
N ASP A 392 -8.26 -17.05 18.83
CA ASP A 392 -7.09 -17.75 18.28
C ASP A 392 -6.26 -16.91 17.31
N SER A 393 -6.57 -15.61 17.17
CA SER A 393 -5.86 -14.71 16.25
C SER A 393 -4.39 -14.53 16.64
N ILE A 394 -3.52 -14.60 15.64
CA ILE A 394 -2.10 -14.27 15.79
C ILE A 394 -1.73 -12.87 15.24
N ASN A 395 -2.72 -12.10 14.82
CA ASN A 395 -2.49 -10.81 14.15
C ASN A 395 -1.66 -9.84 14.99
N ALA A 396 -1.92 -9.76 16.30
CA ALA A 396 -1.24 -8.81 17.18
C ALA A 396 0.27 -9.10 17.28
N ASP A 397 0.63 -10.39 17.25
CA ASP A 397 1.99 -10.88 17.52
C ASP A 397 2.58 -11.66 16.34
N ILE A 398 2.12 -11.39 15.11
CA ILE A 398 2.57 -12.11 13.90
C ILE A 398 4.09 -12.04 13.70
N GLN A 399 4.71 -10.96 14.13
CA GLN A 399 6.16 -10.76 14.07
C GLN A 399 6.96 -11.73 14.96
N GLU A 400 6.29 -12.41 15.90
CA GLU A 400 6.90 -13.40 16.79
C GLU A 400 6.73 -14.83 16.30
N THR A 401 5.82 -15.04 15.35
CA THR A 401 5.49 -16.35 14.78
C THR A 401 6.35 -16.69 13.57
#